data_81e43800aa6abbffdfc52dd5fd30ca18
#
_entry.id   81e43800aa6abbffdfc52dd5fd30ca18
#
_cell.length_a   1.000
_cell.length_b   1.000
_cell.length_c   1.000
_cell.angle_alpha   90.00
_cell.angle_beta   90.00
_cell.angle_gamma   90.00
#
_symmetry.space_group_name_H-M   'P 1'
#
loop_
_entity.id
_entity.type
_entity.pdbx_description
1 polymer ?
#
loop_
_entity_poly.entity_id
_entity_poly.type
_entity_poly.pdbx_seq_one_letter_code
_entity_poly.pdbx_strand_id
1 'polypeptide(L)'
;IAFNKPYIPLDGNVERILKRYLYLKKDTEIQKDNLIQKKTIFGKSPRSSDYAQALMELGALVCKPTNPLCYQCPISNDCKSYENKDFNLTKKTKKNINKYFLLKVYKKDQRYLLIKNTKFNFLKNLTIFPMKEMSKPKNFNKNLNFKMSNMNMNIKIQYLKNSRKYPSPLWVD
;
A
#
# COMPACT_ATOMS: atom_id res chain seq x y z
N ILE A 1 -0.56 -9.61 16.50
CA ILE A 1 0.47 -8.95 17.33
C ILE A 1 -0.09 -8.57 18.69
N ALA A 2 -1.14 -7.76 18.78
CA ALA A 2 -1.67 -7.20 20.02
C ALA A 2 -2.10 -8.23 21.09
N PHE A 3 -2.49 -9.43 20.68
CA PHE A 3 -3.01 -10.46 21.60
C PHE A 3 -2.14 -11.72 21.65
N ASN A 4 -0.91 -11.64 21.19
CA ASN A 4 0.05 -12.77 21.11
C ASN A 4 -0.56 -14.07 20.53
N LYS A 5 -1.59 -13.97 19.66
CA LYS A 5 -2.17 -15.14 19.00
C LYS A 5 -1.19 -15.69 17.95
N PRO A 6 -1.12 -17.01 17.74
CA PRO A 6 -0.19 -17.66 16.80
C PRO A 6 -0.62 -17.41 15.35
N TYR A 7 -0.51 -16.17 14.92
CA TYR A 7 -0.90 -15.72 13.59
C TYR A 7 0.22 -14.90 12.94
N ILE A 8 0.66 -15.32 11.77
CA ILE A 8 1.61 -14.58 10.93
C ILE A 8 0.82 -13.77 9.91
N PRO A 9 0.85 -12.42 9.96
CA PRO A 9 0.20 -11.58 8.96
C PRO A 9 0.91 -11.75 7.60
N LEU A 10 0.14 -11.85 6.52
CA LEU A 10 0.66 -11.92 5.18
C LEU A 10 0.67 -10.51 4.55
N ASP A 11 1.64 -9.70 4.95
CA ASP A 11 1.92 -8.41 4.32
C ASP A 11 2.88 -8.55 3.12
N GLY A 12 3.20 -7.46 2.45
CA GLY A 12 4.10 -7.49 1.29
C GLY A 12 5.54 -7.95 1.60
N ASN A 13 6.01 -7.79 2.83
CA ASN A 13 7.33 -8.24 3.27
C ASN A 13 7.32 -9.76 3.50
N VAL A 14 6.37 -10.24 4.27
CA VAL A 14 6.21 -11.68 4.56
C VAL A 14 5.88 -12.46 3.28
N GLU A 15 5.04 -11.93 2.40
CA GLU A 15 4.76 -12.52 1.08
C GLU A 15 6.04 -12.67 0.25
N ARG A 16 6.89 -11.66 0.22
CA ARG A 16 8.17 -11.68 -0.51
C ARG A 16 9.12 -12.72 0.06
N ILE A 17 9.29 -12.77 1.40
CA ILE A 17 10.12 -13.77 2.06
C ILE A 17 9.63 -15.16 1.70
N LEU A 18 8.34 -15.42 1.87
CA LEU A 18 7.74 -16.73 1.62
C LEU A 18 7.94 -17.17 0.16
N LYS A 19 7.75 -16.28 -0.79
CA LYS A 19 7.97 -16.56 -2.21
C LYS A 19 9.42 -16.91 -2.50
N ARG A 20 10.37 -16.18 -1.93
CA ARG A 20 11.81 -16.46 -2.11
C ARG A 20 12.23 -17.72 -1.40
N TYR A 21 11.82 -17.92 -0.17
CA TYR A 21 12.15 -19.09 0.62
C TYR A 21 11.71 -20.38 -0.08
N LEU A 22 10.50 -20.40 -0.65
CA LEU A 22 9.94 -21.55 -1.37
C LEU A 22 10.22 -21.53 -2.88
N TYR A 23 10.90 -20.51 -3.41
CA TYR A 23 11.16 -20.31 -4.84
C TYR A 23 9.90 -20.37 -5.72
N LEU A 24 8.87 -19.61 -5.33
CA LEU A 24 7.61 -19.57 -6.04
C LEU A 24 7.70 -18.60 -7.22
N LYS A 25 7.86 -19.12 -8.44
CA LYS A 25 7.98 -18.31 -9.66
C LYS A 25 6.71 -17.50 -9.96
N LYS A 26 6.88 -16.43 -10.77
CA LYS A 26 5.84 -15.43 -11.10
C LYS A 26 4.56 -16.03 -11.70
N ASP A 27 4.68 -17.12 -12.43
CA ASP A 27 3.58 -17.73 -13.20
C ASP A 27 2.69 -18.65 -12.38
N THR A 28 3.11 -18.98 -11.16
CA THR A 28 2.21 -19.59 -10.19
C THR A 28 1.34 -18.47 -9.61
N GLU A 29 0.12 -18.30 -10.13
CA GLU A 29 -0.97 -17.61 -9.41
C GLU A 29 -1.25 -18.37 -8.12
N ILE A 30 -0.37 -18.15 -7.16
CA ILE A 30 -0.62 -18.64 -5.83
C ILE A 30 -1.68 -17.70 -5.29
N GLN A 31 -2.91 -18.20 -5.31
CA GLN A 31 -4.01 -17.52 -4.65
C GLN A 31 -3.59 -17.18 -3.23
N LYS A 32 -4.03 -16.04 -2.72
CA LYS A 32 -3.68 -15.60 -1.37
C LYS A 32 -3.93 -16.70 -0.33
N ASP A 33 -4.94 -17.53 -0.54
CA ASP A 33 -5.29 -18.64 0.33
C ASP A 33 -4.20 -19.71 0.40
N ASN A 34 -3.55 -20.03 -0.72
CA ASN A 34 -2.40 -20.94 -0.76
C ASN A 34 -1.16 -20.37 -0.06
N LEU A 35 -0.94 -19.05 -0.15
CA LEU A 35 0.12 -18.38 0.61
C LEU A 35 -0.19 -18.36 2.12
N ILE A 36 -1.45 -18.20 2.48
CA ILE A 36 -1.90 -18.29 3.88
C ILE A 36 -1.62 -19.66 4.47
N GLN A 37 -1.85 -20.72 3.75
CA GLN A 37 -1.50 -22.08 4.18
C GLN A 37 0.03 -22.29 4.25
N LYS A 38 0.78 -21.81 3.25
CA LYS A 38 2.23 -21.96 3.17
C LYS A 38 3.00 -21.19 4.24
N LYS A 39 2.41 -20.16 4.86
CA LYS A 39 3.06 -19.45 5.99
C LYS A 39 3.31 -20.34 7.22
N THR A 40 2.64 -21.48 7.33
CA THR A 40 2.87 -22.47 8.40
C THR A 40 4.30 -23.06 8.39
N ILE A 41 5.02 -22.95 7.25
CA ILE A 41 6.43 -23.37 7.13
C ILE A 41 7.34 -22.62 8.12
N PHE A 42 6.98 -21.39 8.49
CA PHE A 42 7.72 -20.63 9.49
C PHE A 42 7.49 -21.13 10.92
N GLY A 43 6.63 -22.16 11.10
CA GLY A 43 6.35 -22.76 12.38
C GLY A 43 5.50 -21.89 13.31
N LYS A 44 5.52 -22.23 14.58
CA LYS A 44 4.83 -21.54 15.66
C LYS A 44 5.85 -21.08 16.70
N SER A 45 5.57 -19.94 17.34
CA SER A 45 6.38 -19.43 18.44
C SER A 45 5.48 -19.10 19.64
N PRO A 46 5.89 -19.38 20.87
CA PRO A 46 5.20 -18.90 22.07
C PRO A 46 5.19 -17.36 22.14
N ARG A 47 6.18 -16.72 21.50
CA ARG A 47 6.27 -15.27 21.33
C ARG A 47 5.76 -14.85 19.94
N SER A 48 4.52 -15.17 19.63
CA SER A 48 3.95 -14.99 18.28
C SER A 48 3.95 -13.54 17.81
N SER A 49 3.79 -12.59 18.72
CA SER A 49 3.85 -11.16 18.44
C SER A 49 5.24 -10.75 17.92
N ASP A 50 6.29 -11.11 18.68
CA ASP A 50 7.67 -10.77 18.32
C ASP A 50 8.10 -11.49 17.05
N TYR A 51 7.68 -12.73 16.89
CA TYR A 51 7.98 -13.53 15.72
C TYR A 51 7.37 -12.93 14.44
N ALA A 52 6.13 -12.48 14.50
CA ALA A 52 5.50 -11.79 13.38
C ALA A 52 6.21 -10.48 13.03
N GLN A 53 6.63 -9.71 14.06
CA GLN A 53 7.40 -8.48 13.86
C GLN A 53 8.77 -8.79 13.24
N ALA A 54 9.50 -9.78 13.76
CA ALA A 54 10.79 -10.19 13.24
C ALA A 54 10.72 -10.58 11.74
N LEU A 55 9.66 -11.29 11.32
CA LEU A 55 9.46 -11.58 9.89
C LEU A 55 9.21 -10.33 9.05
N MET A 56 8.43 -9.37 9.56
CA MET A 56 8.21 -8.12 8.84
C MET A 56 9.50 -7.30 8.72
N GLU A 57 10.29 -7.22 9.80
CA GLU A 57 11.60 -6.55 9.82
C GLU A 57 12.62 -7.24 8.93
N LEU A 58 12.68 -8.58 8.95
CA LEU A 58 13.52 -9.35 8.02
C LEU A 58 13.22 -8.98 6.57
N GLY A 59 11.95 -8.82 6.23
CA GLY A 59 11.55 -8.36 4.91
C GLY A 59 11.92 -6.91 4.61
N ALA A 60 11.83 -6.03 5.58
CA ALA A 60 12.14 -4.62 5.39
C ALA A 60 13.65 -4.34 5.32
N LEU A 61 14.43 -4.96 6.17
CA LEU A 61 15.85 -4.63 6.39
C LEU A 61 16.82 -5.56 5.65
N VAL A 62 16.52 -6.83 5.57
CA VAL A 62 17.42 -7.87 5.01
C VAL A 62 16.93 -8.39 3.67
N CYS A 63 15.75 -9.01 3.63
CA CYS A 63 15.16 -9.55 2.40
C CYS A 63 14.51 -8.45 1.54
N LYS A 64 15.28 -7.42 1.19
CA LYS A 64 14.82 -6.23 0.44
C LYS A 64 14.26 -6.61 -0.95
N PRO A 65 13.37 -5.78 -1.53
CA PRO A 65 12.85 -6.01 -2.90
C PRO A 65 13.97 -6.11 -3.95
N THR A 66 14.95 -5.22 -3.86
CA THR A 66 16.16 -5.18 -4.67
C THR A 66 17.38 -5.38 -3.78
N ASN A 67 18.41 -6.07 -4.27
CA ASN A 67 19.67 -6.31 -3.57
C ASN A 67 19.48 -6.82 -2.13
N PRO A 68 18.89 -8.03 -1.93
CA PRO A 68 18.71 -8.59 -0.61
C PRO A 68 20.06 -8.91 0.05
N LEU A 69 20.16 -8.65 1.36
CA LEU A 69 21.36 -8.89 2.15
C LEU A 69 21.39 -10.34 2.67
N CYS A 70 21.49 -11.30 1.76
CA CYS A 70 21.35 -12.73 2.08
C CYS A 70 22.42 -13.25 3.04
N TYR A 71 23.62 -12.64 3.06
CA TYR A 71 24.70 -12.97 3.99
C TYR A 71 24.37 -12.65 5.45
N GLN A 72 23.39 -11.74 5.70
CA GLN A 72 22.87 -11.40 7.03
C GLN A 72 21.57 -12.16 7.36
N CYS A 73 21.06 -12.95 6.42
CA CYS A 73 19.74 -13.56 6.57
C CYS A 73 19.81 -14.82 7.41
N PRO A 74 19.11 -14.91 8.57
CA PRO A 74 19.16 -16.07 9.45
C PRO A 74 18.55 -17.34 8.84
N ILE A 75 17.78 -17.21 7.76
CA ILE A 75 17.14 -18.34 7.07
C ILE A 75 17.72 -18.55 5.66
N SER A 76 18.93 -18.07 5.39
CA SER A 76 19.53 -18.16 4.05
C SER A 76 19.86 -19.59 3.65
N ASN A 77 20.27 -20.45 4.60
CA ASN A 77 20.71 -21.82 4.33
C ASN A 77 19.60 -22.68 3.70
N ASP A 78 18.35 -22.46 4.08
CA ASP A 78 17.20 -23.19 3.56
C ASP A 78 16.44 -22.42 2.47
N CYS A 79 16.94 -21.25 2.08
CA CYS A 79 16.28 -20.38 1.13
C CYS A 79 16.55 -20.78 -0.31
N LYS A 80 15.54 -21.33 -0.99
CA LYS A 80 15.67 -21.81 -2.38
C LYS A 80 16.02 -20.71 -3.39
N SER A 81 15.61 -19.45 -3.17
CA SER A 81 16.04 -18.34 -4.02
C SER A 81 17.52 -17.98 -3.82
N TYR A 82 18.06 -18.17 -2.62
CA TYR A 82 19.48 -17.97 -2.36
C TYR A 82 20.33 -19.05 -3.02
N GLU A 83 19.92 -20.30 -2.91
CA GLU A 83 20.51 -21.45 -3.59
C GLU A 83 20.55 -21.23 -5.12
N ASN A 84 19.43 -20.82 -5.72
CA ASN A 84 19.29 -20.59 -7.16
C ASN A 84 19.82 -19.22 -7.63
N LYS A 85 20.32 -18.36 -6.73
CA LYS A 85 20.77 -16.99 -7.02
C LYS A 85 19.74 -16.15 -7.81
N ASP A 86 18.44 -16.47 -7.67
CA ASP A 86 17.33 -15.77 -8.31
C ASP A 86 16.36 -15.18 -7.29
N PHE A 87 16.32 -13.85 -7.23
CA PHE A 87 15.53 -13.08 -6.29
C PHE A 87 14.35 -12.33 -6.94
N ASN A 88 14.19 -12.45 -8.26
CA ASN A 88 13.21 -11.67 -9.05
C ASN A 88 11.83 -12.32 -9.11
N LEU A 89 11.40 -12.97 -8.03
CA LEU A 89 10.13 -13.69 -7.93
C LEU A 89 8.91 -12.78 -7.63
N THR A 90 9.13 -11.46 -7.50
CA THR A 90 8.04 -10.51 -7.20
C THR A 90 7.38 -10.01 -8.47
N LYS A 91 6.08 -9.72 -8.38
CA LYS A 91 5.32 -9.11 -9.50
C LYS A 91 6.01 -7.83 -9.98
N LYS A 92 6.00 -7.61 -11.31
CA LYS A 92 6.43 -6.32 -11.88
C LYS A 92 5.73 -5.18 -11.15
N THR A 93 6.48 -4.15 -10.78
CA THR A 93 5.91 -2.93 -10.20
C THR A 93 4.84 -2.38 -11.12
N LYS A 94 3.68 -2.08 -10.59
CA LYS A 94 2.60 -1.46 -11.36
C LYS A 94 3.14 -0.17 -11.96
N LYS A 95 2.90 0.05 -13.25
CA LYS A 95 3.26 1.32 -13.91
C LYS A 95 2.61 2.49 -13.18
N ASN A 96 3.37 3.57 -13.01
CA ASN A 96 2.82 4.80 -12.45
C ASN A 96 1.72 5.35 -13.36
N ILE A 97 0.60 5.71 -12.76
CA ILE A 97 -0.57 6.27 -13.47
C ILE A 97 -0.70 7.72 -13.06
N ASN A 98 -0.74 8.62 -14.03
CA ASN A 98 -1.02 10.03 -13.77
C ASN A 98 -2.54 10.27 -13.77
N LYS A 99 -3.04 10.80 -12.68
CA LYS A 99 -4.44 11.21 -12.51
C LYS A 99 -4.52 12.72 -12.27
N TYR A 100 -5.57 13.32 -12.75
CA TYR A 100 -5.79 14.77 -12.67
C TYR A 100 -7.07 15.04 -11.90
N PHE A 101 -6.99 15.95 -10.92
CA PHE A 101 -8.11 16.25 -10.03
C PHE A 101 -8.32 17.75 -9.89
N LEU A 102 -9.58 18.16 -9.87
CA LEU A 102 -10.01 19.47 -9.41
C LEU A 102 -10.52 19.33 -7.98
N LEU A 103 -9.78 19.85 -7.02
CA LEU A 103 -10.14 19.90 -5.61
C LEU A 103 -10.85 21.22 -5.33
N LYS A 104 -12.04 21.17 -4.73
CA LYS A 104 -12.85 22.32 -4.41
C LYS A 104 -12.80 22.63 -2.93
N VAL A 105 -12.35 23.81 -2.58
CA VAL A 105 -12.27 24.29 -1.19
C VAL A 105 -13.39 25.28 -0.96
N TYR A 106 -14.29 24.93 -0.06
CA TYR A 106 -15.34 25.83 0.45
C TYR A 106 -14.98 26.21 1.87
N LYS A 107 -14.91 27.50 2.14
CA LYS A 107 -14.63 28.04 3.47
C LYS A 107 -15.81 28.94 3.92
N LYS A 108 -16.28 28.69 5.14
CA LYS A 108 -17.28 29.51 5.82
C LYS A 108 -16.92 29.61 7.30
N ASP A 109 -16.87 30.82 7.83
CA ASP A 109 -16.65 31.11 9.27
C ASP A 109 -15.44 30.31 9.84
N GLN A 110 -14.29 30.38 9.16
CA GLN A 110 -13.04 29.65 9.45
C GLN A 110 -13.12 28.13 9.27
N ARG A 111 -14.30 27.57 8.98
CA ARG A 111 -14.48 26.13 8.75
C ARG A 111 -14.43 25.75 7.28
N TYR A 112 -13.98 24.53 7.03
CA TYR A 112 -13.87 23.95 5.70
C TYR A 112 -14.88 22.83 5.49
N LEU A 113 -15.46 22.78 4.28
CA LEU A 113 -16.42 21.74 3.91
C LEU A 113 -15.67 20.48 3.47
N LEU A 114 -15.96 19.38 4.13
CA LEU A 114 -15.53 18.04 3.76
C LEU A 114 -16.73 17.15 3.43
N ILE A 115 -16.50 16.11 2.63
CA ILE A 115 -17.52 15.13 2.27
C ILE A 115 -16.96 13.70 2.42
N LYS A 116 -17.84 12.75 2.73
CA LYS A 116 -17.44 11.34 2.74
C LYS A 116 -17.11 10.85 1.32
N ASN A 117 -15.94 10.27 1.13
CA ASN A 117 -15.52 9.73 -0.16
C ASN A 117 -16.18 8.38 -0.42
N THR A 118 -17.25 8.38 -1.18
CA THR A 118 -17.92 7.16 -1.68
C THR A 118 -17.57 6.87 -3.14
N LYS A 119 -16.92 7.82 -3.84
CA LYS A 119 -16.72 7.79 -5.29
C LYS A 119 -15.37 7.18 -5.69
N PHE A 120 -14.30 7.51 -4.98
CA PHE A 120 -12.96 7.09 -5.35
C PHE A 120 -12.55 5.85 -4.56
N ASN A 121 -11.79 4.95 -5.20
CA ASN A 121 -11.26 3.75 -4.54
C ASN A 121 -10.12 4.04 -3.56
N PHE A 122 -9.40 5.15 -3.74
CA PHE A 122 -8.43 5.64 -2.76
C PHE A 122 -9.15 6.42 -1.65
N LEU A 123 -8.66 6.33 -0.41
CA LEU A 123 -9.28 6.97 0.77
C LEU A 123 -10.80 6.71 0.86
N LYS A 124 -11.24 5.54 0.44
CA LYS A 124 -12.66 5.16 0.43
C LYS A 124 -13.24 5.22 1.84
N ASN A 125 -14.43 5.80 1.95
CA ASN A 125 -15.15 6.04 3.22
C ASN A 125 -14.49 7.06 4.17
N LEU A 126 -13.33 7.61 3.84
CA LEU A 126 -12.75 8.73 4.60
C LEU A 126 -13.37 10.06 4.18
N THR A 127 -13.22 11.04 5.06
CA THR A 127 -13.69 12.41 4.82
C THR A 127 -12.60 13.18 4.06
N ILE A 128 -12.95 13.75 2.92
CA ILE A 128 -12.04 14.47 2.03
C ILE A 128 -12.66 15.78 1.53
N PHE A 129 -11.83 16.69 1.02
CA PHE A 129 -12.34 17.83 0.26
C PHE A 129 -13.12 17.35 -0.98
N PRO A 130 -14.21 18.02 -1.37
CA PRO A 130 -14.88 17.72 -2.63
C PRO A 130 -13.93 17.79 -3.81
N MET A 131 -13.84 16.70 -4.57
CA MET A 131 -12.97 16.65 -5.74
C MET A 131 -13.63 15.95 -6.94
N LYS A 132 -13.15 16.31 -8.12
CA LYS A 132 -13.59 15.73 -9.40
C LYS A 132 -12.37 15.26 -10.18
N GLU A 133 -12.39 14.00 -10.64
CA GLU A 133 -11.40 13.52 -11.59
C GLU A 133 -11.66 14.17 -12.97
N MET A 134 -10.57 14.55 -13.62
CA MET A 134 -10.58 15.21 -14.91
C MET A 134 -9.80 14.38 -15.93
N SER A 135 -10.16 14.44 -17.19
CA SER A 135 -9.30 14.01 -18.28
C SER A 135 -8.05 14.90 -18.34
N LYS A 136 -6.93 14.38 -18.85
CA LYS A 136 -5.67 15.13 -18.94
C LYS A 136 -5.90 16.42 -19.76
N PRO A 137 -5.80 17.61 -19.14
CA PRO A 137 -5.97 18.88 -19.88
C PRO A 137 -4.71 19.19 -20.68
N LYS A 138 -4.86 19.88 -21.81
CA LYS A 138 -3.72 20.33 -22.65
C LYS A 138 -2.75 21.22 -21.86
N ASN A 139 -3.28 22.15 -21.06
CA ASN A 139 -2.50 23.01 -20.16
C ASN A 139 -3.02 22.84 -18.73
N PHE A 140 -2.33 22.04 -17.92
CA PHE A 140 -2.72 21.80 -16.53
C PHE A 140 -1.73 22.47 -15.58
N ASN A 141 -2.06 23.68 -15.13
CA ASN A 141 -1.35 24.30 -14.02
C ASN A 141 -1.76 23.64 -12.72
N LYS A 142 -0.93 22.72 -12.24
CA LYS A 142 -1.13 22.02 -10.97
C LYS A 142 -0.72 22.94 -9.81
N ASN A 143 -1.53 22.97 -8.76
CA ASN A 143 -1.15 23.62 -7.50
C ASN A 143 -0.41 22.64 -6.59
N LEU A 144 -0.72 21.33 -6.71
CA LEU A 144 -0.18 20.29 -5.85
C LEU A 144 0.05 18.99 -6.63
N ASN A 145 1.16 18.33 -6.33
CA ASN A 145 1.45 16.98 -6.80
C ASN A 145 1.60 16.05 -5.60
N PHE A 146 0.87 14.96 -5.60
CA PHE A 146 0.90 13.98 -4.52
C PHE A 146 0.98 12.57 -5.09
N LYS A 147 1.88 11.75 -4.53
CA LYS A 147 2.03 10.35 -4.94
C LYS A 147 1.38 9.44 -3.91
N MET A 148 0.45 8.60 -4.36
CA MET A 148 -0.21 7.58 -3.55
C MET A 148 -0.05 6.22 -4.24
N SER A 149 0.76 5.32 -3.65
CA SER A 149 1.10 4.03 -4.28
C SER A 149 1.67 4.23 -5.69
N ASN A 150 1.03 3.69 -6.73
CA ASN A 150 1.43 3.86 -8.13
C ASN A 150 0.66 4.99 -8.86
N MET A 151 -0.08 5.82 -8.13
CA MET A 151 -0.85 6.93 -8.68
C MET A 151 -0.19 8.26 -8.37
N ASN A 152 0.16 9.03 -9.40
CA ASN A 152 0.58 10.43 -9.29
C ASN A 152 -0.66 11.30 -9.44
N MET A 153 -1.07 11.93 -8.38
CA MET A 153 -2.22 12.85 -8.35
C MET A 153 -1.75 14.26 -8.67
N ASN A 154 -2.18 14.78 -9.81
CA ASN A 154 -1.98 16.18 -10.17
C ASN A 154 -3.26 16.94 -9.79
N ILE A 155 -3.15 17.85 -8.83
CA ILE A 155 -4.29 18.51 -8.21
C ILE A 155 -4.29 19.98 -8.56
N LYS A 156 -5.42 20.48 -9.09
CA LYS A 156 -5.73 21.91 -9.20
C LYS A 156 -6.70 22.25 -8.07
N ILE A 157 -6.38 23.27 -7.30
CA ILE A 157 -7.21 23.75 -6.20
C ILE A 157 -8.08 24.91 -6.69
N GLN A 158 -9.35 24.86 -6.38
CA GLN A 158 -10.31 25.94 -6.66
C GLN A 158 -11.01 26.34 -5.36
N TYR A 159 -10.83 27.60 -4.98
CA TYR A 159 -11.53 28.20 -3.85
C TYR A 159 -12.90 28.73 -4.29
N LEU A 160 -13.94 28.42 -3.55
CA LEU A 160 -15.33 28.77 -3.88
C LEU A 160 -16.02 29.39 -2.65
N LYS A 161 -16.73 30.48 -2.89
CA LYS A 161 -17.46 31.22 -1.81
C LYS A 161 -18.73 30.52 -1.36
N ASN A 162 -19.47 29.90 -2.29
CA ASN A 162 -20.76 29.27 -2.01
C ASN A 162 -20.64 27.75 -2.10
N SER A 163 -21.07 27.02 -1.05
CA SER A 163 -21.18 25.58 -1.07
C SER A 163 -22.41 25.17 -1.88
N ARG A 164 -22.22 24.30 -2.88
CA ARG A 164 -23.33 23.54 -3.46
C ARG A 164 -23.87 22.58 -2.41
N LYS A 165 -25.13 22.18 -2.54
CA LYS A 165 -25.70 21.11 -1.69
C LYS A 165 -24.94 19.82 -1.95
N TYR A 166 -24.15 19.39 -0.97
CA TYR A 166 -23.53 18.06 -0.95
C TYR A 166 -24.32 17.18 0.02
N PRO A 167 -24.47 15.88 -0.28
CA PRO A 167 -25.06 14.95 0.68
C PRO A 167 -24.15 14.83 1.90
N SER A 168 -24.72 15.05 3.09
CA SER A 168 -24.03 14.94 4.39
C SER A 168 -22.71 15.73 4.47
N PRO A 169 -22.73 17.07 4.32
CA PRO A 169 -21.55 17.91 4.43
C PRO A 169 -21.07 17.95 5.88
N LEU A 170 -19.75 17.84 6.08
CA LEU A 170 -19.11 18.03 7.37
C LEU A 170 -18.30 19.33 7.32
N TRP A 171 -18.54 20.24 8.27
CA TRP A 171 -17.76 21.46 8.44
C TRP A 171 -16.75 21.26 9.57
N VAL A 172 -15.48 21.45 9.29
CA VAL A 172 -14.36 21.28 10.24
C VAL A 172 -13.54 22.56 10.33
N ASP A 173 -12.98 22.81 11.51
CA ASP A 173 -12.10 23.95 11.78
C ASP A 173 -10.74 23.82 11.13
#